data_9d98027f6816c8d579aff00d627451d5
#
_entry.id   9d98027f6816c8d579aff00d627451d5
#
_cell.length_a   1.000
_cell.length_b   1.000
_cell.length_c   1.000
_cell.angle_alpha   90.00
_cell.angle_beta   90.00
_cell.angle_gamma   90.00
#
_symmetry.space_group_name_H-M   'P 1'
#
loop_
_entity.id
_entity.type
_entity.pdbx_description
1 polymer ?
#
loop_
_entity_poly.entity_id
_entity_poly.type
_entity_poly.pdbx_seq_one_letter_code
_entity_poly.pdbx_strand_id
1 'polypeptide(L)'
;MKSPCFFVEIFAEKRREVYLMRGQDTVSVLKGVGEQREKRLHRLGIMTVEDLLTHYPREYKDRSEILKIADLPPDEPATFLAQIKEEGQNSRHGRLVYTRMKVYDETGAVGVLWYNQPYMKSSLKLGEWYLFSGRLQKKYGRTEVVSPECERIGENFAGGRILPVYPSVEGLSQKMLRNLMEEALKEMSGGMQEELPLWLRKEYHLAERNFAIENIHFPKTEQGFYDARRRLVFEELFLLQTALYQLKS
;
A
#
# COMPACT_ATOMS: atom_id res chain seq x y z
N MET A 1 51.86 13.39 -35.93
CA MET A 1 50.49 13.71 -36.36
C MET A 1 49.65 12.46 -36.17
N LYS A 2 48.91 12.35 -35.04
CA LYS A 2 47.97 11.27 -34.81
C LYS A 2 46.58 11.94 -34.77
N SER A 3 45.67 11.40 -35.57
CA SER A 3 44.33 11.90 -35.86
C SER A 3 43.44 12.05 -34.64
N PRO A 4 42.53 13.05 -34.63
CA PRO A 4 41.62 13.33 -33.52
C PRO A 4 40.29 12.56 -33.63
N CYS A 5 40.31 11.26 -33.95
CA CYS A 5 39.10 10.43 -34.07
C CYS A 5 38.79 9.55 -32.86
N PHE A 6 39.53 9.67 -31.75
CA PHE A 6 39.36 8.78 -30.60
C PHE A 6 38.50 9.36 -29.45
N PHE A 7 37.99 10.56 -29.61
CA PHE A 7 37.23 11.24 -28.54
C PHE A 7 35.72 11.31 -28.77
N VAL A 8 35.18 10.75 -29.85
CA VAL A 8 33.74 10.83 -30.19
C VAL A 8 32.99 9.56 -29.82
N GLU A 9 33.65 8.43 -29.54
CA GLU A 9 32.98 7.16 -29.24
C GLU A 9 32.65 6.92 -27.77
N ILE A 10 33.11 7.75 -26.83
CA ILE A 10 32.83 7.56 -25.39
C ILE A 10 31.54 8.26 -24.93
N PHE A 11 30.93 9.10 -25.73
CA PHE A 11 29.69 9.80 -25.41
C PHE A 11 28.41 9.23 -26.05
N ALA A 12 28.48 8.08 -26.69
CA ALA A 12 27.32 7.33 -27.19
C ALA A 12 26.73 6.36 -26.15
N GLU A 13 27.13 6.47 -24.87
CA GLU A 13 26.61 5.65 -23.82
C GLU A 13 25.31 6.24 -23.29
N LYS A 14 24.21 5.69 -23.84
CA LYS A 14 22.86 5.70 -23.27
C LYS A 14 22.44 7.00 -22.55
N ARG A 15 22.01 7.97 -23.29
CA ARG A 15 20.88 8.78 -22.84
C ARG A 15 19.72 7.82 -22.62
N ARG A 16 19.58 7.25 -21.42
CA ARG A 16 18.28 6.95 -20.89
C ARG A 16 17.60 8.31 -20.81
N GLU A 17 16.77 8.64 -21.78
CA GLU A 17 15.77 9.67 -21.60
C GLU A 17 15.08 9.31 -20.29
N VAL A 18 15.27 10.14 -19.28
CA VAL A 18 14.53 9.98 -18.02
C VAL A 18 13.08 10.28 -18.41
N TYR A 19 12.34 9.23 -18.70
CA TYR A 19 10.92 9.35 -18.99
C TYR A 19 10.27 9.81 -17.68
N LEU A 20 9.92 11.08 -17.62
CA LEU A 20 9.17 11.64 -16.51
C LEU A 20 7.72 11.20 -16.66
N MET A 21 7.27 10.32 -15.79
CA MET A 21 5.89 9.84 -15.75
C MET A 21 4.93 11.01 -15.53
N ARG A 22 3.84 11.02 -16.31
CA ARG A 22 2.77 12.03 -16.26
C ARG A 22 1.49 11.38 -15.76
N GLY A 23 0.63 12.16 -15.12
CA GLY A 23 -0.67 11.68 -14.65
C GLY A 23 -1.52 11.03 -15.73
N GLN A 24 -1.46 11.54 -16.96
CA GLN A 24 -2.22 11.06 -18.12
C GLN A 24 -1.63 9.79 -18.76
N ASP A 25 -0.46 9.33 -18.33
CA ASP A 25 0.10 8.08 -18.84
C ASP A 25 -0.76 6.90 -18.38
N THR A 26 -0.85 5.88 -19.23
CA THR A 26 -1.61 4.67 -18.88
C THR A 26 -0.99 3.94 -17.69
N VAL A 27 -1.80 3.28 -16.86
CA VAL A 27 -1.30 2.52 -15.70
C VAL A 27 -0.35 1.39 -16.07
N SER A 28 -0.31 0.98 -17.33
CA SER A 28 0.60 -0.06 -17.84
C SER A 28 2.08 0.34 -17.80
N VAL A 29 2.40 1.64 -17.69
CA VAL A 29 3.80 2.12 -17.53
C VAL A 29 4.37 1.77 -16.15
N LEU A 30 3.52 1.52 -15.15
CA LEU A 30 3.94 1.16 -13.81
C LEU A 30 4.56 -0.22 -13.75
N LYS A 31 5.67 -0.33 -13.03
CA LYS A 31 6.34 -1.61 -12.82
C LYS A 31 5.39 -2.62 -12.16
N GLY A 32 5.25 -3.76 -12.80
CA GLY A 32 4.41 -4.84 -12.31
C GLY A 32 2.97 -4.80 -12.80
N VAL A 33 2.58 -3.85 -13.65
CA VAL A 33 1.30 -3.85 -14.36
C VAL A 33 1.48 -4.52 -15.71
N GLY A 34 1.12 -5.80 -15.78
CA GLY A 34 0.99 -6.51 -17.06
C GLY A 34 -0.49 -6.56 -17.48
N GLU A 35 -0.78 -7.05 -18.68
CA GLU A 35 -2.09 -7.07 -19.32
C GLU A 35 -3.25 -7.53 -18.41
N GLN A 36 -3.03 -8.59 -17.62
CA GLN A 36 -4.03 -9.12 -16.68
C GLN A 36 -4.36 -8.14 -15.54
N ARG A 37 -3.36 -7.43 -15.03
CA ARG A 37 -3.55 -6.43 -13.96
C ARG A 37 -4.17 -5.16 -14.51
N GLU A 38 -3.74 -4.72 -15.66
CA GLU A 38 -4.32 -3.58 -16.38
C GLU A 38 -5.83 -3.79 -16.58
N LYS A 39 -6.26 -4.94 -17.11
CA LYS A 39 -7.68 -5.27 -17.25
C LYS A 39 -8.47 -5.22 -15.94
N ARG A 40 -7.83 -5.58 -14.82
CA ARG A 40 -8.48 -5.51 -13.50
C ARG A 40 -8.54 -4.08 -12.97
N LEU A 41 -7.50 -3.27 -13.18
CA LEU A 41 -7.50 -1.84 -12.85
C LEU A 41 -8.57 -1.10 -13.67
N HIS A 42 -8.71 -1.41 -14.95
CA HIS A 42 -9.77 -0.86 -15.79
C HIS A 42 -11.18 -1.17 -15.26
N ARG A 43 -11.41 -2.33 -14.64
CA ARG A 43 -12.69 -2.64 -13.97
C ARG A 43 -12.98 -1.77 -12.76
N LEU A 44 -11.95 -1.17 -12.15
CA LEU A 44 -12.07 -0.17 -11.09
C LEU A 44 -12.20 1.26 -11.63
N GLY A 45 -12.22 1.45 -12.96
CA GLY A 45 -12.19 2.76 -13.57
C GLY A 45 -10.81 3.41 -13.63
N ILE A 46 -9.74 2.67 -13.30
CA ILE A 46 -8.37 3.17 -13.25
C ILE A 46 -7.70 2.90 -14.60
N MET A 47 -7.60 3.91 -15.46
CA MET A 47 -6.98 3.85 -16.78
C MET A 47 -5.60 4.49 -16.80
N THR A 48 -5.46 5.61 -16.09
CA THR A 48 -4.25 6.43 -16.04
C THR A 48 -3.59 6.38 -14.67
N VAL A 49 -2.38 6.90 -14.59
CA VAL A 49 -1.66 7.05 -13.31
C VAL A 49 -2.40 8.05 -12.41
N GLU A 50 -3.01 9.09 -12.97
CA GLU A 50 -3.82 10.04 -12.22
C GLU A 50 -5.08 9.39 -11.64
N ASP A 51 -5.77 8.52 -12.40
CA ASP A 51 -6.90 7.75 -11.85
C ASP A 51 -6.47 6.88 -10.68
N LEU A 52 -5.27 6.29 -10.75
CA LEU A 52 -4.72 5.51 -9.64
C LEU A 52 -4.48 6.41 -8.42
N LEU A 53 -3.82 7.56 -8.59
CA LEU A 53 -3.52 8.50 -7.50
C LEU A 53 -4.76 9.19 -6.91
N THR A 54 -5.87 9.22 -7.65
CA THR A 54 -7.17 9.71 -7.16
C THR A 54 -8.09 8.58 -6.69
N HIS A 55 -7.65 7.33 -6.75
CA HIS A 55 -8.37 6.19 -6.18
C HIS A 55 -8.15 6.13 -4.67
N TYR A 56 -8.87 6.98 -3.93
CA TYR A 56 -8.66 7.18 -2.50
C TYR A 56 -9.01 5.96 -1.64
N PRO A 57 -8.30 5.77 -0.50
CA PRO A 57 -8.64 4.74 0.47
C PRO A 57 -10.05 4.95 1.04
N ARG A 58 -10.81 3.86 1.20
CA ARG A 58 -12.12 3.88 1.86
C ARG A 58 -12.02 3.83 3.39
N GLU A 59 -10.94 3.26 3.90
CA GLU A 59 -10.65 3.10 5.33
C GLU A 59 -9.15 2.96 5.56
N TYR A 60 -8.72 3.06 6.81
CA TYR A 60 -7.33 2.87 7.21
C TYR A 60 -7.26 1.83 8.33
N LYS A 61 -6.30 0.92 8.21
CA LYS A 61 -5.95 0.00 9.29
C LYS A 61 -4.77 0.58 10.05
N ASP A 62 -5.03 0.96 11.29
CA ASP A 62 -3.97 1.39 12.18
C ASP A 62 -3.18 0.17 12.64
N ARG A 63 -1.88 0.17 12.36
CA ARG A 63 -0.89 -0.82 12.80
C ARG A 63 0.27 -0.16 13.52
N SER A 64 0.07 1.08 13.98
CA SER A 64 1.11 1.83 14.69
C SER A 64 1.43 1.21 16.05
N GLU A 65 0.44 0.61 16.70
CA GLU A 65 0.59 -0.12 17.93
C GLU A 65 0.99 -1.58 17.66
N ILE A 66 2.18 -1.94 18.11
CA ILE A 66 2.72 -3.31 18.02
C ILE A 66 2.67 -3.92 19.42
N LEU A 67 1.77 -4.89 19.59
CA LEU A 67 1.58 -5.59 20.84
C LEU A 67 2.54 -6.77 20.98
N LYS A 68 2.74 -7.22 22.21
CA LYS A 68 3.38 -8.49 22.51
C LYS A 68 2.37 -9.64 22.44
N ILE A 69 2.85 -10.86 22.19
CA ILE A 69 1.98 -12.04 22.09
C ILE A 69 1.16 -12.23 23.38
N ALA A 70 1.75 -11.96 24.54
CA ALA A 70 1.05 -12.07 25.83
C ALA A 70 -0.10 -11.08 26.01
N ASP A 71 -0.06 -9.93 25.31
CA ASP A 71 -1.01 -8.84 25.44
C ASP A 71 -2.06 -8.83 24.32
N LEU A 72 -2.08 -9.86 23.46
CA LEU A 72 -3.03 -9.92 22.34
C LEU A 72 -4.48 -10.01 22.84
N PRO A 73 -5.33 -9.03 22.52
CA PRO A 73 -6.72 -9.04 22.95
C PRO A 73 -7.51 -10.11 22.17
N PRO A 74 -8.40 -10.87 22.84
CA PRO A 74 -9.26 -11.84 22.17
C PRO A 74 -10.29 -11.15 21.29
N ASP A 75 -10.48 -11.67 20.07
CA ASP A 75 -11.47 -11.23 19.08
C ASP A 75 -11.36 -9.79 18.58
N GLU A 76 -10.31 -9.06 18.96
CA GLU A 76 -10.01 -7.72 18.44
C GLU A 76 -8.87 -7.74 17.43
N PRO A 77 -8.82 -6.78 16.48
CA PRO A 77 -7.70 -6.62 15.57
C PRO A 77 -6.45 -6.22 16.34
N ALA A 78 -5.36 -6.95 16.15
CA ALA A 78 -4.08 -6.66 16.77
C ALA A 78 -2.93 -6.84 15.79
N THR A 79 -1.86 -6.07 16.01
CA THR A 79 -0.61 -6.18 15.27
C THR A 79 0.51 -6.55 16.23
N PHE A 80 1.31 -7.54 15.88
CA PHE A 80 2.40 -8.03 16.70
C PHE A 80 3.58 -8.50 15.87
N LEU A 81 4.78 -8.45 16.46
CA LEU A 81 6.01 -8.98 15.89
C LEU A 81 6.26 -10.37 16.40
N ALA A 82 6.58 -11.30 15.49
CA ALA A 82 6.96 -12.64 15.90
C ALA A 82 7.97 -13.28 14.94
N GLN A 83 8.77 -14.18 15.50
CA GLN A 83 9.79 -14.94 14.78
C GLN A 83 9.26 -16.33 14.43
N ILE A 84 9.64 -16.82 13.26
CA ILE A 84 9.40 -18.21 12.85
C ILE A 84 10.51 -19.08 13.40
N LYS A 85 10.20 -19.98 14.34
CA LYS A 85 11.17 -20.92 14.91
C LYS A 85 10.94 -22.36 14.50
N GLU A 86 9.76 -22.67 13.97
CA GLU A 86 9.35 -24.00 13.56
C GLU A 86 8.70 -23.95 12.18
N GLU A 87 8.86 -25.02 11.40
CA GLU A 87 8.17 -25.13 10.10
C GLU A 87 6.66 -25.29 10.30
N GLY A 88 5.91 -24.61 9.42
CA GLY A 88 4.46 -24.75 9.37
C GLY A 88 4.03 -26.14 8.85
N GLN A 89 2.83 -26.51 9.18
CA GLN A 89 2.19 -27.76 8.78
C GLN A 89 0.96 -27.49 7.89
N ASN A 90 0.88 -28.20 6.80
CA ASN A 90 -0.31 -28.23 5.97
C ASN A 90 -1.14 -29.47 6.33
N SER A 91 -2.42 -29.27 6.61
CA SER A 91 -3.39 -30.35 6.82
C SER A 91 -4.61 -30.12 5.95
N ARG A 92 -5.30 -31.19 5.57
CA ARG A 92 -6.51 -31.13 4.75
C ARG A 92 -7.67 -31.79 5.47
N HIS A 93 -8.80 -31.10 5.45
CA HIS A 93 -10.06 -31.66 5.93
C HIS A 93 -11.16 -31.37 4.91
N GLY A 94 -11.62 -32.42 4.24
CA GLY A 94 -12.53 -32.29 3.10
C GLY A 94 -11.91 -31.45 1.98
N ARG A 95 -12.56 -30.35 1.61
CA ARG A 95 -12.11 -29.43 0.56
C ARG A 95 -11.22 -28.30 1.09
N LEU A 96 -11.10 -28.15 2.41
CA LEU A 96 -10.33 -27.06 3.04
C LEU A 96 -8.90 -27.51 3.33
N VAL A 97 -7.96 -26.67 2.97
CA VAL A 97 -6.55 -26.79 3.36
C VAL A 97 -6.28 -25.82 4.52
N TYR A 98 -5.65 -26.33 5.56
CA TYR A 98 -5.27 -25.57 6.75
C TYR A 98 -3.74 -25.49 6.77
N THR A 99 -3.20 -24.29 6.79
CA THR A 99 -1.79 -24.04 7.05
C THR A 99 -1.65 -23.50 8.46
N ARG A 100 -1.02 -24.26 9.33
CA ARG A 100 -0.76 -23.87 10.72
C ARG A 100 0.72 -23.68 10.95
N MET A 101 1.04 -22.67 11.74
CA MET A 101 2.39 -22.39 12.18
C MET A 101 2.35 -21.83 13.60
N LYS A 102 3.42 -22.02 14.35
CA LYS A 102 3.60 -21.42 15.64
C LYS A 102 4.64 -20.34 15.54
N VAL A 103 4.32 -19.16 16.04
CA VAL A 103 5.18 -17.98 15.99
C VAL A 103 5.48 -17.49 17.40
N TYR A 104 6.62 -16.85 17.59
CA TYR A 104 7.22 -16.60 18.92
C TYR A 104 7.70 -15.16 19.02
N ASP A 105 7.53 -14.57 20.19
CA ASP A 105 8.28 -13.40 20.65
C ASP A 105 8.96 -13.70 21.99
N GLU A 106 9.45 -12.68 22.69
CA GLU A 106 10.07 -12.82 24.02
C GLU A 106 9.04 -13.11 25.14
N THR A 107 7.75 -12.86 24.90
CA THR A 107 6.68 -13.06 25.90
C THR A 107 5.99 -14.42 25.78
N GLY A 108 6.13 -15.08 24.62
CA GLY A 108 5.50 -16.37 24.44
C GLY A 108 5.39 -16.83 23.01
N ALA A 109 4.36 -17.64 22.77
CA ALA A 109 4.08 -18.18 21.44
C ALA A 109 2.58 -18.22 21.16
N VAL A 110 2.21 -18.02 19.89
CA VAL A 110 0.83 -18.11 19.45
C VAL A 110 0.72 -18.90 18.15
N GLY A 111 -0.37 -19.66 17.99
CA GLY A 111 -0.69 -20.34 16.73
C GLY A 111 -1.19 -19.34 15.71
N VAL A 112 -0.79 -19.51 14.46
CA VAL A 112 -1.35 -18.81 13.30
C VAL A 112 -1.93 -19.81 12.32
N LEU A 113 -3.09 -19.50 11.76
CA LEU A 113 -3.86 -20.41 10.91
C LEU A 113 -4.32 -19.69 9.64
N TRP A 114 -4.03 -20.26 8.48
CA TRP A 114 -4.57 -19.82 7.19
C TRP A 114 -5.45 -20.90 6.56
N TYR A 115 -6.53 -20.47 5.93
CA TYR A 115 -7.43 -21.32 5.15
C TYR A 115 -7.10 -21.22 3.67
N ASN A 116 -6.99 -22.35 2.98
CA ASN A 116 -6.75 -22.46 1.53
C ASN A 116 -5.51 -21.69 1.03
N GLN A 117 -4.49 -21.55 1.88
CA GLN A 117 -3.23 -20.87 1.54
C GLN A 117 -2.02 -21.77 1.86
N PRO A 118 -1.86 -22.92 1.18
CA PRO A 118 -0.77 -23.85 1.45
C PRO A 118 0.62 -23.25 1.21
N TYR A 119 0.71 -22.23 0.35
CA TYR A 119 1.94 -21.53 0.04
C TYR A 119 2.52 -20.74 1.23
N MET A 120 1.71 -20.43 2.23
CA MET A 120 2.18 -19.73 3.44
C MET A 120 3.28 -20.50 4.16
N LYS A 121 3.25 -21.84 4.11
CA LYS A 121 4.32 -22.68 4.68
C LYS A 121 5.70 -22.35 4.10
N SER A 122 5.79 -22.14 2.78
CA SER A 122 7.05 -21.86 2.10
C SER A 122 7.40 -20.38 2.02
N SER A 123 6.41 -19.49 2.22
CA SER A 123 6.60 -18.05 2.15
C SER A 123 7.25 -17.47 3.42
N LEU A 124 7.09 -18.14 4.55
CA LEU A 124 7.63 -17.72 5.84
C LEU A 124 8.89 -18.54 6.15
N LYS A 125 10.01 -17.87 6.36
CA LYS A 125 11.33 -18.50 6.53
C LYS A 125 11.69 -18.64 7.99
N LEU A 126 12.29 -19.77 8.34
CA LEU A 126 12.85 -20.02 9.68
C LEU A 126 13.87 -18.95 10.07
N GLY A 127 13.82 -18.53 11.31
CA GLY A 127 14.74 -17.54 11.88
C GLY A 127 14.38 -16.09 11.59
N GLU A 128 13.45 -15.82 10.66
CA GLU A 128 13.09 -14.47 10.28
C GLU A 128 11.92 -13.92 11.10
N TRP A 129 11.90 -12.59 11.22
CA TRP A 129 10.86 -11.84 11.90
C TRP A 129 9.83 -11.32 10.92
N TYR A 130 8.57 -11.41 11.33
CA TYR A 130 7.43 -10.92 10.56
C TYR A 130 6.50 -10.09 11.42
N LEU A 131 5.92 -9.06 10.82
CA LEU A 131 4.79 -8.35 11.38
C LEU A 131 3.51 -9.09 11.01
N PHE A 132 2.76 -9.52 12.01
CA PHE A 132 1.46 -10.16 11.85
C PHE A 132 0.35 -9.20 12.24
N SER A 133 -0.74 -9.18 11.47
CA SER A 133 -1.94 -8.42 11.81
C SER A 133 -3.16 -9.28 11.62
N GLY A 134 -3.91 -9.50 12.66
CA GLY A 134 -5.07 -10.39 12.66
C GLY A 134 -5.84 -10.34 13.96
N ARG A 135 -6.76 -11.29 14.14
CA ARG A 135 -7.58 -11.43 15.35
C ARG A 135 -7.26 -12.73 16.03
N LEU A 136 -6.97 -12.66 17.33
CA LEU A 136 -6.80 -13.85 18.17
C LEU A 136 -8.18 -14.45 18.43
N GLN A 137 -8.41 -15.68 17.98
CA GLN A 137 -9.68 -16.37 18.15
C GLN A 137 -9.51 -17.67 18.92
N LYS A 138 -10.46 -17.94 19.82
CA LYS A 138 -10.54 -19.22 20.53
C LYS A 138 -11.60 -20.08 19.87
N LYS A 139 -11.16 -21.10 19.14
CA LYS A 139 -12.05 -22.07 18.47
C LYS A 139 -11.59 -23.49 18.72
N TYR A 140 -12.53 -24.39 19.05
CA TYR A 140 -12.26 -25.81 19.28
C TYR A 140 -11.14 -26.09 20.28
N GLY A 141 -11.09 -25.31 21.37
CA GLY A 141 -10.10 -25.45 22.43
C GLY A 141 -8.68 -24.94 22.08
N ARG A 142 -8.49 -24.31 20.91
CA ARG A 142 -7.23 -23.70 20.47
C ARG A 142 -7.38 -22.19 20.38
N THR A 143 -6.33 -21.49 20.77
CA THR A 143 -6.22 -20.04 20.62
C THR A 143 -5.23 -19.75 19.50
N GLU A 144 -5.73 -19.24 18.37
CA GLU A 144 -4.94 -19.03 17.15
C GLU A 144 -5.32 -17.67 16.53
N VAL A 145 -4.35 -17.00 15.92
CA VAL A 145 -4.61 -15.83 15.05
C VAL A 145 -5.04 -16.33 13.67
N VAL A 146 -6.26 -16.01 13.27
CA VAL A 146 -6.86 -16.57 12.06
C VAL A 146 -6.62 -15.68 10.86
N SER A 147 -6.08 -16.28 9.80
CA SER A 147 -5.78 -15.62 8.52
C SER A 147 -5.09 -14.27 8.66
N PRO A 148 -4.01 -14.18 9.49
CA PRO A 148 -3.34 -12.90 9.64
C PRO A 148 -2.70 -12.46 8.32
N GLU A 149 -2.73 -11.16 8.08
CA GLU A 149 -1.82 -10.56 7.12
C GLU A 149 -0.41 -10.62 7.73
N CYS A 150 0.60 -10.94 6.93
CA CYS A 150 1.98 -10.98 7.38
C CYS A 150 2.90 -10.23 6.42
N GLU A 151 3.84 -9.50 6.99
CA GLU A 151 4.85 -8.72 6.27
C GLU A 151 6.22 -9.03 6.84
N ARG A 152 7.18 -9.35 5.95
CA ARG A 152 8.57 -9.59 6.37
C ARG A 152 9.20 -8.27 6.81
N ILE A 153 9.88 -8.29 7.94
CA ILE A 153 10.64 -7.15 8.43
C ILE A 153 11.94 -7.07 7.64
N GLY A 154 12.12 -5.97 6.91
CA GLY A 154 13.38 -5.65 6.23
C GLY A 154 14.26 -4.73 7.07
N GLU A 155 15.44 -4.42 6.56
CA GLU A 155 16.40 -3.49 7.20
C GLU A 155 15.83 -2.09 7.46
N ASN A 156 14.82 -1.68 6.70
CA ASN A 156 14.14 -0.37 6.80
C ASN A 156 12.78 -0.44 7.52
N PHE A 157 12.56 -1.45 8.36
CA PHE A 157 11.31 -1.56 9.11
C PHE A 157 11.19 -0.43 10.14
N ALA A 158 10.30 0.50 9.89
CA ALA A 158 10.07 1.68 10.73
C ALA A 158 8.94 1.50 11.78
N GLY A 159 8.61 0.25 12.15
CA GLY A 159 7.51 -0.04 13.05
C GLY A 159 6.15 -0.17 12.35
N GLY A 160 5.09 -0.26 13.14
CA GLY A 160 3.73 -0.29 12.62
C GLY A 160 3.36 1.04 11.96
N ARG A 161 2.55 0.98 10.91
CA ARG A 161 2.09 2.15 10.17
C ARG A 161 0.60 2.08 9.87
N ILE A 162 0.01 3.23 9.62
CA ILE A 162 -1.36 3.31 9.13
C ILE A 162 -1.37 2.83 7.68
N LEU A 163 -2.11 1.76 7.40
CA LEU A 163 -2.21 1.18 6.07
C LEU A 163 -3.54 1.54 5.40
N PRO A 164 -3.50 2.12 4.20
CA PRO A 164 -4.71 2.38 3.43
C PRO A 164 -5.36 1.08 2.95
N VAL A 165 -6.69 1.05 2.95
CA VAL A 165 -7.51 -0.01 2.37
C VAL A 165 -8.31 0.57 1.21
N TYR A 166 -8.02 0.11 0.02
CA TYR A 166 -8.63 0.59 -1.22
C TYR A 166 -9.87 -0.20 -1.61
N PRO A 167 -10.85 0.42 -2.29
CA PRO A 167 -11.82 -0.33 -3.08
C PRO A 167 -11.07 -1.26 -4.04
N SER A 168 -11.50 -2.51 -4.17
CA SER A 168 -10.80 -3.49 -5.00
C SER A 168 -11.76 -4.46 -5.66
N VAL A 169 -11.28 -5.14 -6.70
CA VAL A 169 -11.97 -6.22 -7.39
C VAL A 169 -11.23 -7.54 -7.20
N GLU A 170 -11.90 -8.64 -7.50
CA GLU A 170 -11.29 -9.96 -7.43
C GLU A 170 -10.00 -10.04 -8.25
N GLY A 171 -8.94 -10.55 -7.63
CA GLY A 171 -7.61 -10.69 -8.22
C GLY A 171 -6.70 -9.46 -8.09
N LEU A 172 -7.15 -8.34 -7.45
CA LEU A 172 -6.30 -7.24 -7.00
C LEU A 172 -6.24 -7.24 -5.47
N SER A 173 -5.11 -7.68 -4.91
CA SER A 173 -4.92 -7.68 -3.46
C SER A 173 -4.61 -6.26 -2.96
N GLN A 174 -4.94 -5.98 -1.68
CA GLN A 174 -4.61 -4.71 -1.02
C GLN A 174 -3.10 -4.42 -1.04
N LYS A 175 -2.28 -5.45 -0.84
CA LYS A 175 -0.81 -5.32 -0.94
C LYS A 175 -0.37 -4.86 -2.32
N MET A 176 -0.99 -5.42 -3.38
CA MET A 176 -0.68 -5.04 -4.76
C MET A 176 -1.06 -3.59 -5.04
N LEU A 177 -2.26 -3.16 -4.63
CA LEU A 177 -2.71 -1.78 -4.81
C LEU A 177 -1.81 -0.80 -4.07
N ARG A 178 -1.42 -1.11 -2.82
CA ARG A 178 -0.45 -0.28 -2.06
C ARG A 178 0.88 -0.16 -2.78
N ASN A 179 1.45 -1.26 -3.27
CA ASN A 179 2.72 -1.23 -3.98
C ASN A 179 2.65 -0.40 -5.27
N LEU A 180 1.55 -0.52 -6.04
CA LEU A 180 1.35 0.30 -7.24
C LEU A 180 1.21 1.78 -6.90
N MET A 181 0.53 2.11 -5.80
CA MET A 181 0.39 3.48 -5.31
C MET A 181 1.74 4.07 -4.86
N GLU A 182 2.54 3.30 -4.10
CA GLU A 182 3.90 3.71 -3.70
C GLU A 182 4.80 3.96 -4.92
N GLU A 183 4.73 3.08 -5.93
CA GLU A 183 5.49 3.22 -7.18
C GLU A 183 5.03 4.47 -7.96
N ALA A 184 3.71 4.68 -8.11
CA ALA A 184 3.17 5.84 -8.80
C ALA A 184 3.57 7.16 -8.14
N LEU A 185 3.46 7.26 -6.82
CA LEU A 185 3.89 8.44 -6.05
C LEU A 185 5.38 8.73 -6.19
N LYS A 186 6.20 7.68 -6.23
CA LYS A 186 7.65 7.80 -6.38
C LYS A 186 8.05 8.26 -7.78
N GLU A 187 7.43 7.69 -8.83
CA GLU A 187 7.76 7.98 -10.22
C GLU A 187 7.17 9.31 -10.70
N MET A 188 6.09 9.79 -10.08
CA MET A 188 5.49 11.11 -10.30
C MET A 188 6.30 12.24 -9.65
N SER A 189 7.62 12.24 -9.85
CA SER A 189 8.54 13.22 -9.23
C SER A 189 8.26 14.68 -9.60
N GLY A 190 7.59 14.92 -10.75
CA GLY A 190 7.07 16.23 -11.16
C GLY A 190 5.76 16.63 -10.50
N GLY A 191 5.14 15.68 -9.79
CA GLY A 191 3.87 15.86 -9.11
C GLY A 191 2.66 16.01 -10.04
N MET A 192 1.49 16.09 -9.44
CA MET A 192 0.25 16.45 -10.10
C MET A 192 0.15 17.97 -10.20
N GLN A 193 -0.45 18.45 -11.30
CA GLN A 193 -0.67 19.87 -11.49
C GLN A 193 -1.56 20.44 -10.37
N GLU A 194 -1.15 21.56 -9.80
CA GLU A 194 -1.97 22.29 -8.81
C GLU A 194 -3.07 23.07 -9.54
N GLU A 195 -4.32 22.74 -9.23
CA GLU A 195 -5.48 23.36 -9.89
C GLU A 195 -6.06 24.54 -9.12
N LEU A 196 -5.90 24.57 -7.79
CA LEU A 196 -6.41 25.67 -6.99
C LEU A 196 -5.45 26.87 -7.00
N PRO A 197 -5.93 28.08 -7.30
CA PRO A 197 -5.13 29.29 -7.25
C PRO A 197 -4.49 29.51 -5.88
N LEU A 198 -3.27 30.07 -5.84
CA LEU A 198 -2.53 30.29 -4.60
C LEU A 198 -3.29 31.16 -3.59
N TRP A 199 -4.03 32.18 -4.07
CA TRP A 199 -4.82 33.05 -3.20
C TRP A 199 -5.93 32.27 -2.49
N LEU A 200 -6.61 31.35 -3.18
CA LEU A 200 -7.66 30.50 -2.63
C LEU A 200 -7.09 29.54 -1.58
N ARG A 201 -5.94 28.93 -1.87
CA ARG A 201 -5.27 28.04 -0.93
C ARG A 201 -4.83 28.78 0.35
N LYS A 202 -4.35 30.01 0.23
CA LYS A 202 -3.99 30.85 1.38
C LYS A 202 -5.19 31.25 2.21
N GLU A 203 -6.28 31.70 1.56
CA GLU A 203 -7.52 32.13 2.23
C GLU A 203 -8.13 31.02 3.09
N TYR A 204 -8.15 29.78 2.55
CA TYR A 204 -8.76 28.63 3.23
C TYR A 204 -7.75 27.73 3.93
N HIS A 205 -6.49 28.12 4.03
CA HIS A 205 -5.40 27.34 4.64
C HIS A 205 -5.33 25.90 4.11
N LEU A 206 -5.34 25.76 2.79
CA LEU A 206 -5.32 24.45 2.13
C LEU A 206 -3.89 24.02 1.79
N ALA A 207 -3.61 22.75 2.03
CA ALA A 207 -2.35 22.10 1.63
C ALA A 207 -2.19 22.08 0.10
N GLU A 208 -0.98 21.90 -0.38
CA GLU A 208 -0.69 21.64 -1.79
C GLU A 208 -1.21 20.27 -2.24
N ARG A 209 -1.57 20.16 -3.54
CA ARG A 209 -2.16 18.94 -4.10
C ARG A 209 -1.24 17.72 -3.89
N ASN A 210 0.06 17.85 -4.17
CA ASN A 210 1.00 16.74 -4.01
C ASN A 210 1.12 16.30 -2.55
N PHE A 211 1.22 17.25 -1.61
CA PHE A 211 1.19 16.94 -0.18
C PHE A 211 -0.09 16.19 0.20
N ALA A 212 -1.24 16.65 -0.32
CA ALA A 212 -2.52 16.04 0.00
C ALA A 212 -2.63 14.61 -0.57
N ILE A 213 -2.20 14.38 -1.81
CA ILE A 213 -2.19 13.05 -2.42
C ILE A 213 -1.24 12.09 -1.67
N GLU A 214 -0.02 12.51 -1.32
CA GLU A 214 0.87 11.67 -0.53
C GLU A 214 0.27 11.29 0.83
N ASN A 215 -0.27 12.27 1.57
CA ASN A 215 -0.73 12.06 2.93
C ASN A 215 -2.13 11.44 3.03
N ILE A 216 -2.95 11.47 1.97
CA ILE A 216 -4.19 10.69 1.93
C ILE A 216 -3.90 9.20 1.70
N HIS A 217 -2.84 8.83 0.99
CA HIS A 217 -2.47 7.45 0.77
C HIS A 217 -1.58 6.89 1.88
N PHE A 218 -0.55 7.63 2.28
CA PHE A 218 0.44 7.19 3.28
C PHE A 218 0.70 8.30 4.30
N PRO A 219 -0.23 8.54 5.22
CA PRO A 219 -0.10 9.61 6.20
C PRO A 219 1.11 9.38 7.10
N LYS A 220 1.97 10.39 7.20
CA LYS A 220 3.14 10.38 8.11
C LYS A 220 2.76 10.81 9.51
N THR A 221 1.73 11.65 9.63
CA THR A 221 1.19 12.17 10.88
C THR A 221 -0.33 12.28 10.79
N GLU A 222 -1.00 12.27 11.93
CA GLU A 222 -2.44 12.47 12.00
C GLU A 222 -2.84 13.85 11.45
N GLN A 223 -2.09 14.91 11.77
CA GLN A 223 -2.32 16.23 11.24
C GLN A 223 -2.17 16.27 9.70
N GLY A 224 -1.14 15.63 9.16
CA GLY A 224 -0.94 15.53 7.70
C GLY A 224 -2.11 14.86 7.01
N PHE A 225 -2.69 13.83 7.63
CA PHE A 225 -3.91 13.20 7.13
C PHE A 225 -5.11 14.15 7.09
N TYR A 226 -5.37 14.88 8.18
CA TYR A 226 -6.48 15.85 8.24
C TYR A 226 -6.31 16.98 7.24
N ASP A 227 -5.11 17.51 7.09
CA ASP A 227 -4.81 18.58 6.12
C ASP A 227 -5.00 18.08 4.67
N ALA A 228 -4.55 16.87 4.37
CA ALA A 228 -4.74 16.22 3.09
C ALA A 228 -6.23 16.03 2.79
N ARG A 229 -6.97 15.43 3.72
CA ARG A 229 -8.42 15.20 3.57
C ARG A 229 -9.18 16.50 3.38
N ARG A 230 -8.88 17.53 4.18
CA ARG A 230 -9.50 18.85 4.06
C ARG A 230 -9.29 19.45 2.68
N ARG A 231 -8.06 19.36 2.16
CA ARG A 231 -7.71 19.86 0.82
C ARG A 231 -8.51 19.15 -0.27
N LEU A 232 -8.56 17.83 -0.25
CA LEU A 232 -9.22 17.03 -1.29
C LEU A 232 -10.75 17.20 -1.26
N VAL A 233 -11.35 17.20 -0.08
CA VAL A 233 -12.79 17.46 0.08
C VAL A 233 -13.16 18.86 -0.39
N PHE A 234 -12.35 19.88 -0.04
CA PHE A 234 -12.59 21.25 -0.52
C PHE A 234 -12.53 21.32 -2.05
N GLU A 235 -11.53 20.70 -2.67
CA GLU A 235 -11.36 20.70 -4.12
C GLU A 235 -12.58 20.06 -4.82
N GLU A 236 -13.00 18.88 -4.37
CA GLU A 236 -14.16 18.18 -4.95
C GLU A 236 -15.43 19.02 -4.86
N LEU A 237 -15.74 19.58 -3.68
CA LEU A 237 -16.92 20.41 -3.48
C LEU A 237 -16.85 21.73 -4.26
N PHE A 238 -15.67 22.34 -4.33
CA PHE A 238 -15.46 23.58 -5.09
C PHE A 238 -15.67 23.36 -6.60
N LEU A 239 -15.11 22.31 -7.16
CA LEU A 239 -15.30 21.95 -8.56
C LEU A 239 -16.77 21.65 -8.86
N LEU A 240 -17.45 20.90 -7.99
CA LEU A 240 -18.88 20.61 -8.13
C LEU A 240 -19.72 21.89 -8.12
N GLN A 241 -19.48 22.80 -7.17
CA GLN A 241 -20.20 24.06 -7.07
C GLN A 241 -19.95 24.95 -8.31
N THR A 242 -18.71 25.00 -8.78
CA THR A 242 -18.35 25.76 -9.99
C THR A 242 -19.08 25.21 -11.23
N ALA A 243 -19.10 23.89 -11.39
CA ALA A 243 -19.82 23.25 -12.49
C ALA A 243 -21.33 23.52 -12.44
N LEU A 244 -21.95 23.42 -11.25
CA LEU A 244 -23.37 23.74 -11.06
C LEU A 244 -23.70 25.20 -11.33
N TYR A 245 -22.79 26.12 -10.98
CA TYR A 245 -22.96 27.53 -11.27
C TYR A 245 -22.91 27.81 -12.76
N GLN A 246 -21.98 27.20 -13.49
CA GLN A 246 -21.87 27.33 -14.95
C GLN A 246 -23.10 26.78 -15.72
N LEU A 247 -23.73 25.73 -15.18
CA LEU A 247 -24.96 25.17 -15.78
C LEU A 247 -26.20 26.03 -15.55
N LYS A 248 -26.19 26.95 -14.58
CA LYS A 248 -27.29 27.87 -14.27
C LYS A 248 -27.17 29.25 -14.92
N SER A 249 -25.98 29.59 -15.39
CA SER A 249 -25.68 30.84 -16.11
C SER A 249 -25.85 30.71 -17.61
#